data_160992697b687d5966b69bd21ed56c92
#
_entry.id   160992697b687d5966b69bd21ed56c92
#
_cell.length_a   1.000
_cell.length_b   1.000
_cell.length_c   1.000
_cell.angle_alpha   90.00
_cell.angle_beta   90.00
_cell.angle_gamma   90.00
#
_symmetry.space_group_name_H-M   'P 1'
#
loop_
_entity.id
_entity.type
_entity.pdbx_description
1 polymer ?
#
loop_
_entity_poly.entity_id
_entity_poly.type
_entity_poly.pdbx_seq_one_letter_code
_entity_poly.pdbx_strand_id
1 'polypeptide(L)'
;MWLLVLGLFTSSLYSQSASLDSFQDIQLMKNEFCAVIEVNASWNWANKIPLEKLEKCYTGYVDIANKNIGAVIQKEWDISVVPTIIIFEYGVEVKRFEADLSMKFREDEILNKIKKEITK
;
A
#
# COMPACT_ATOMS: atom_id res chain seq x y z
N MET A 1 -13.87 -32.70 6.75
CA MET A 1 -12.89 -32.05 7.60
C MET A 1 -11.90 -31.20 6.83
N TRP A 2 -11.34 -31.75 5.82
CA TRP A 2 -10.40 -31.04 4.94
C TRP A 2 -11.00 -29.79 4.33
N LEU A 3 -12.25 -29.85 3.91
CA LEU A 3 -12.96 -28.76 3.27
C LEU A 3 -13.11 -27.54 4.18
N LEU A 4 -13.21 -27.75 5.47
CA LEU A 4 -13.34 -26.65 6.42
C LEU A 4 -12.05 -25.86 6.52
N VAL A 5 -10.91 -26.53 6.44
CA VAL A 5 -9.61 -25.88 6.48
C VAL A 5 -9.42 -25.00 5.25
N LEU A 6 -9.80 -25.51 4.08
CA LEU A 6 -9.70 -24.74 2.85
C LEU A 6 -10.58 -23.51 2.87
N GLY A 7 -11.77 -23.60 3.44
CA GLY A 7 -12.66 -22.46 3.55
C GLY A 7 -12.11 -21.35 4.42
N LEU A 8 -11.32 -21.69 5.43
CA LEU A 8 -10.73 -20.69 6.32
C LEU A 8 -9.63 -19.88 5.62
N PHE A 9 -8.89 -20.46 4.68
CA PHE A 9 -7.82 -19.76 3.99
C PHE A 9 -8.31 -18.74 2.99
N THR A 10 -9.47 -18.92 2.40
CA THR A 10 -9.95 -18.03 1.35
C THR A 10 -10.47 -16.70 1.88
N SER A 11 -10.83 -16.61 3.16
CA SER A 11 -11.47 -15.41 3.70
C SER A 11 -10.49 -14.34 4.18
N SER A 12 -9.18 -14.60 4.17
CA SER A 12 -8.20 -13.70 4.79
C SER A 12 -7.23 -13.04 3.82
N LEU A 13 -7.48 -13.10 2.50
CA LEU A 13 -6.52 -12.63 1.50
C LEU A 13 -6.13 -11.16 1.64
N TYR A 14 -7.07 -10.29 1.96
CA TYR A 14 -6.81 -8.85 2.06
C TYR A 14 -6.99 -8.33 3.49
N SER A 15 -6.94 -9.20 4.49
CA SER A 15 -7.15 -8.78 5.88
C SER A 15 -5.95 -8.09 6.50
N GLN A 16 -4.77 -8.18 5.89
CA GLN A 16 -3.54 -7.57 6.39
C GLN A 16 -2.77 -6.92 5.27
N SER A 17 -2.05 -5.84 5.62
CA SER A 17 -1.19 -5.17 4.68
C SER A 17 0.16 -5.86 4.58
N ALA A 18 0.69 -5.96 3.38
CA ALA A 18 1.97 -6.58 3.12
C ALA A 18 3.12 -5.58 3.30
N SER A 19 4.29 -6.10 3.68
CA SER A 19 5.52 -5.33 3.62
C SER A 19 6.21 -5.70 2.32
N LEU A 20 6.43 -4.73 1.45
CA LEU A 20 7.03 -4.97 0.13
C LEU A 20 8.54 -4.73 0.24
N ASP A 21 9.30 -5.80 0.37
CA ASP A 21 10.73 -5.74 0.68
C ASP A 21 11.65 -6.16 -0.47
N SER A 22 11.08 -6.60 -1.59
CA SER A 22 11.85 -7.09 -2.73
C SER A 22 11.18 -6.71 -4.04
N PHE A 23 11.94 -6.82 -5.14
CA PHE A 23 11.37 -6.60 -6.47
C PHE A 23 10.31 -7.65 -6.81
N GLN A 24 10.47 -8.86 -6.28
CA GLN A 24 9.46 -9.90 -6.47
C GLN A 24 8.13 -9.47 -5.82
N ASP A 25 8.19 -8.91 -4.63
CA ASP A 25 6.98 -8.40 -3.96
C ASP A 25 6.30 -7.33 -4.81
N ILE A 26 7.09 -6.44 -5.41
CA ILE A 26 6.56 -5.40 -6.28
C ILE A 26 5.89 -6.02 -7.51
N GLN A 27 6.50 -7.03 -8.12
CA GLN A 27 5.91 -7.70 -9.28
C GLN A 27 4.60 -8.40 -8.92
N LEU A 28 4.53 -9.02 -7.76
CA LEU A 28 3.29 -9.66 -7.30
C LEU A 28 2.19 -8.61 -7.08
N MET A 29 2.54 -7.47 -6.50
CA MET A 29 1.59 -6.37 -6.30
C MET A 29 1.04 -5.87 -7.64
N LYS A 30 1.87 -5.80 -8.67
CA LYS A 30 1.46 -5.34 -10.00
C LYS A 30 0.45 -6.25 -10.69
N ASN A 31 0.31 -7.49 -10.22
CA ASN A 31 -0.69 -8.40 -10.76
C ASN A 31 -2.07 -8.22 -10.13
N GLU A 32 -2.17 -7.41 -9.08
CA GLU A 32 -3.45 -7.18 -8.41
C GLU A 32 -4.30 -6.19 -9.19
N PHE A 33 -5.60 -6.47 -9.26
CA PHE A 33 -6.53 -5.55 -9.91
C PHE A 33 -6.51 -4.17 -9.25
N CYS A 34 -6.48 -4.15 -7.92
CA CYS A 34 -6.42 -2.92 -7.15
C CYS A 34 -5.38 -3.09 -6.04
N ALA A 35 -4.44 -2.16 -5.97
CA ALA A 35 -3.46 -2.12 -4.88
C ALA A 35 -3.32 -0.71 -4.36
N VAL A 36 -3.32 -0.57 -3.04
CA VAL A 36 -3.10 0.72 -2.36
C VAL A 36 -1.81 0.58 -1.56
N ILE A 37 -0.80 1.34 -1.93
CA ILE A 37 0.54 1.22 -1.36
C ILE A 37 0.93 2.53 -0.70
N GLU A 38 1.31 2.46 0.57
CA GLU A 38 1.91 3.59 1.26
C GLU A 38 3.43 3.50 1.16
N VAL A 39 4.04 4.53 0.58
CA VAL A 39 5.49 4.68 0.58
C VAL A 39 5.84 5.61 1.72
N ASN A 40 6.61 5.11 2.67
CA ASN A 40 6.96 5.86 3.87
C ASN A 40 8.42 5.55 4.22
N ALA A 41 8.90 6.04 5.32
CA ALA A 41 10.23 5.75 5.81
C ALA A 41 10.12 5.15 7.21
N SER A 42 11.04 4.25 7.55
CA SER A 42 11.00 3.58 8.84
C SER A 42 11.01 4.55 10.03
N TRP A 43 11.71 5.67 9.88
CA TRP A 43 11.76 6.70 10.93
C TRP A 43 10.45 7.48 11.06
N ASN A 44 9.50 7.29 10.15
CA ASN A 44 8.18 7.96 10.18
C ASN A 44 7.03 6.96 10.35
N TRP A 45 7.32 5.73 10.78
CA TRP A 45 6.32 4.65 10.88
C TRP A 45 5.20 4.95 11.88
N ALA A 46 5.43 5.82 12.86
CA ALA A 46 4.38 6.22 13.80
C ALA A 46 3.20 6.89 13.08
N ASN A 47 3.43 7.44 11.90
CA ASN A 47 2.42 8.15 11.11
C ASN A 47 1.84 7.32 9.95
N LYS A 48 2.11 6.02 9.92
CA LYS A 48 1.58 5.20 8.82
C LYS A 48 0.07 5.01 8.98
N ILE A 49 -0.58 4.83 7.85
CA ILE A 49 -2.04 4.66 7.79
C ILE A 49 -2.42 3.18 7.88
N PRO A 50 -3.46 2.82 8.63
CA PRO A 50 -3.91 1.42 8.72
C PRO A 50 -4.65 1.02 7.44
N LEU A 51 -3.92 0.74 6.38
CA LEU A 51 -4.47 0.41 5.06
C LEU A 51 -5.28 -0.88 5.08
N GLU A 52 -5.07 -1.75 6.05
CA GLU A 52 -5.83 -3.00 6.21
C GLU A 52 -7.32 -2.76 6.39
N LYS A 53 -7.73 -1.53 6.70
CA LYS A 53 -9.14 -1.16 6.75
C LYS A 53 -9.76 -1.07 5.35
N LEU A 54 -8.94 -1.08 4.30
CA LEU A 54 -9.39 -1.04 2.91
C LEU A 54 -9.52 -2.47 2.40
N GLU A 55 -10.64 -3.11 2.66
CA GLU A 55 -10.81 -4.55 2.43
C GLU A 55 -10.89 -4.95 0.96
N LYS A 56 -11.17 -4.01 0.06
CA LYS A 56 -11.44 -4.33 -1.36
C LYS A 56 -10.19 -4.40 -2.22
N CYS A 57 -9.06 -3.95 -1.71
CA CYS A 57 -7.82 -3.88 -2.48
C CYS A 57 -6.69 -4.57 -1.73
N TYR A 58 -5.71 -5.03 -2.48
CA TYR A 58 -4.43 -5.41 -1.90
C TYR A 58 -3.82 -4.16 -1.28
N THR A 59 -3.27 -4.26 -0.08
CA THR A 59 -2.64 -3.12 0.58
C THR A 59 -1.23 -3.48 1.02
N GLY A 60 -0.35 -2.49 1.00
CA GLY A 60 1.02 -2.74 1.38
C GLY A 60 1.79 -1.47 1.70
N TYR A 61 3.00 -1.67 2.19
CA TYR A 61 3.91 -0.60 2.59
C TYR A 61 5.27 -0.81 1.96
N VAL A 62 5.88 0.28 1.49
CA VAL A 62 7.27 0.28 1.04
C VAL A 62 8.04 1.28 1.90
N ASP A 63 9.18 0.84 2.41
CA ASP A 63 10.09 1.68 3.19
C ASP A 63 11.19 2.20 2.24
N ILE A 64 11.27 3.51 2.03
CA ILE A 64 12.30 4.08 1.16
C ILE A 64 13.71 3.92 1.73
N ALA A 65 13.83 3.61 3.03
CA ALA A 65 15.11 3.30 3.65
C ALA A 65 15.50 1.83 3.48
N ASN A 66 14.64 1.01 2.89
CA ASN A 66 14.95 -0.40 2.62
C ASN A 66 16.16 -0.50 1.70
N LYS A 67 17.18 -1.25 2.12
CA LYS A 67 18.44 -1.34 1.39
C LYS A 67 18.31 -2.01 0.04
N ASN A 68 17.32 -2.88 -0.13
CA ASN A 68 17.16 -3.65 -1.35
C ASN A 68 16.42 -2.86 -2.45
N ILE A 69 15.34 -2.20 -2.11
CA ILE A 69 14.46 -1.60 -3.11
C ILE A 69 14.18 -0.12 -2.89
N GLY A 70 14.48 0.41 -1.70
CA GLY A 70 14.02 1.75 -1.32
C GLY A 70 14.42 2.85 -2.29
N ALA A 71 15.71 2.92 -2.64
CA ALA A 71 16.22 3.97 -3.53
C ALA A 71 15.65 3.83 -4.94
N VAL A 72 15.50 2.61 -5.42
CA VAL A 72 14.96 2.35 -6.76
C VAL A 72 13.48 2.75 -6.82
N ILE A 73 12.70 2.36 -5.82
CA ILE A 73 11.28 2.72 -5.77
C ILE A 73 11.10 4.23 -5.66
N GLN A 74 11.92 4.88 -4.84
CA GLN A 74 11.85 6.32 -4.71
C GLN A 74 12.02 7.01 -6.06
N LYS A 75 12.97 6.51 -6.86
CA LYS A 75 13.23 7.06 -8.19
C LYS A 75 12.16 6.67 -9.20
N GLU A 76 11.83 5.38 -9.29
CA GLU A 76 10.88 4.90 -10.29
C GLU A 76 9.47 5.42 -10.09
N TRP A 77 9.05 5.55 -8.84
CA TRP A 77 7.72 6.05 -8.52
C TRP A 77 7.70 7.55 -8.28
N ASP A 78 8.83 8.22 -8.46
CA ASP A 78 8.96 9.67 -8.29
C ASP A 78 8.44 10.12 -6.92
N ILE A 79 8.99 9.54 -5.87
CA ILE A 79 8.60 9.86 -4.50
C ILE A 79 9.41 11.06 -4.02
N SER A 80 8.74 12.18 -3.80
CA SER A 80 9.39 13.41 -3.33
C SER A 80 9.09 13.70 -1.86
N VAL A 81 8.01 13.14 -1.32
CA VAL A 81 7.64 13.31 0.09
C VAL A 81 7.18 11.98 0.66
N VAL A 82 7.27 11.83 1.97
CA VAL A 82 6.70 10.69 2.66
C VAL A 82 5.77 11.18 3.77
N PRO A 83 4.67 10.48 4.03
CA PRO A 83 4.17 9.37 3.23
C PRO A 83 3.54 9.81 1.90
N THR A 84 3.61 8.93 0.92
CA THR A 84 2.87 9.05 -0.34
C THR A 84 2.05 7.77 -0.49
N ILE A 85 0.77 7.89 -0.77
CA ILE A 85 -0.10 6.73 -0.97
C ILE A 85 -0.47 6.69 -2.45
N ILE A 86 -0.24 5.55 -3.09
CA ILE A 86 -0.49 5.38 -4.52
C ILE A 86 -1.50 4.25 -4.71
N ILE A 87 -2.48 4.50 -5.56
CA ILE A 87 -3.45 3.49 -5.97
C ILE A 87 -3.03 2.99 -7.35
N PHE A 88 -2.85 1.68 -7.47
CA PHE A 88 -2.51 1.02 -8.72
C PHE A 88 -3.66 0.14 -9.19
N GLU A 89 -3.84 0.06 -10.50
CA GLU A 89 -4.70 -0.93 -11.14
C GLU A 89 -3.83 -1.74 -12.09
N TYR A 90 -3.63 -3.03 -11.80
CA TYR A 90 -2.74 -3.90 -12.56
C TYR A 90 -1.36 -3.25 -12.78
N GLY A 91 -0.83 -2.64 -11.72
CA GLY A 91 0.49 -2.04 -11.74
C GLY A 91 0.58 -0.65 -12.36
N VAL A 92 -0.54 -0.10 -12.83
CA VAL A 92 -0.58 1.26 -13.39
C VAL A 92 -1.08 2.22 -12.32
N GLU A 93 -0.33 3.28 -12.08
CA GLU A 93 -0.73 4.31 -11.12
C GLU A 93 -1.96 5.05 -11.63
N VAL A 94 -3.04 5.06 -10.83
CA VAL A 94 -4.27 5.78 -11.20
C VAL A 94 -4.54 6.98 -10.31
N LYS A 95 -3.99 7.00 -9.10
CA LYS A 95 -4.16 8.13 -8.18
C LYS A 95 -3.04 8.11 -7.15
N ARG A 96 -2.64 9.30 -6.73
CA ARG A 96 -1.65 9.41 -5.63
C ARG A 96 -2.06 10.53 -4.69
N PHE A 97 -1.74 10.32 -3.42
CA PHE A 97 -1.94 11.30 -2.36
C PHE A 97 -0.59 11.53 -1.71
N GLU A 98 -0.19 12.78 -1.60
CA GLU A 98 1.09 13.15 -1.00
C GLU A 98 0.84 13.95 0.27
N ALA A 99 1.54 13.60 1.34
CA ALA A 99 1.46 14.35 2.58
C ALA A 99 2.17 15.70 2.42
N ASP A 100 1.84 16.63 3.31
CA ASP A 100 2.53 17.91 3.36
C ASP A 100 3.82 17.80 4.19
N LEU A 101 4.38 18.94 4.55
CA LEU A 101 5.64 18.98 5.32
C LEU A 101 5.51 18.42 6.73
N SER A 102 4.29 18.21 7.23
CA SER A 102 4.08 17.56 8.52
C SER A 102 4.38 16.07 8.48
N MET A 103 4.51 15.49 7.28
CA MET A 103 4.84 14.08 7.05
C MET A 103 3.81 13.12 7.63
N LYS A 104 2.55 13.53 7.61
CA LYS A 104 1.45 12.69 8.06
C LYS A 104 0.15 13.07 7.37
N PHE A 105 -0.75 12.10 7.25
CA PHE A 105 -2.12 12.32 6.80
C PHE A 105 -3.05 12.33 8.02
N ARG A 106 -4.19 12.95 7.87
CA ARG A 106 -5.29 12.76 8.81
C ARG A 106 -5.96 11.44 8.43
N GLU A 107 -5.92 10.48 9.35
CA GLU A 107 -6.31 9.09 9.07
C GLU A 107 -7.70 8.99 8.44
N ASP A 108 -8.71 9.53 9.10
CA ASP A 108 -10.10 9.40 8.62
C ASP A 108 -10.29 10.05 7.26
N GLU A 109 -9.69 11.22 7.08
CA GLU A 109 -9.80 11.97 5.83
C GLU A 109 -9.16 11.21 4.67
N ILE A 110 -7.94 10.70 4.86
CA ILE A 110 -7.24 10.01 3.78
C ILE A 110 -7.91 8.69 3.44
N LEU A 111 -8.36 7.94 4.45
CA LEU A 111 -9.05 6.67 4.19
C LEU A 111 -10.34 6.91 3.40
N ASN A 112 -11.08 7.98 3.72
CA ASN A 112 -12.29 8.30 2.97
C ASN A 112 -11.98 8.69 1.53
N LYS A 113 -10.91 9.45 1.29
CA LYS A 113 -10.50 9.83 -0.05
C LYS A 113 -10.12 8.60 -0.88
N ILE A 114 -9.37 7.69 -0.28
CA ILE A 114 -8.98 6.44 -0.95
C ILE A 114 -10.22 5.61 -1.29
N LYS A 115 -11.14 5.46 -0.35
CA LYS A 115 -12.37 4.69 -0.57
C LYS A 115 -13.18 5.25 -1.72
N LYS A 116 -13.25 6.57 -1.87
CA LYS A 116 -13.94 7.19 -2.99
C LYS A 116 -13.29 6.83 -4.33
N GLU A 117 -11.97 6.80 -4.38
CA GLU A 117 -11.26 6.46 -5.61
C GLU A 117 -11.45 5.00 -6.01
N ILE A 118 -11.35 4.09 -5.05
CA ILE A 118 -11.42 2.65 -5.36
C ILE A 118 -12.85 2.15 -5.62
N THR A 119 -13.86 2.96 -5.32
CA THR A 119 -15.26 2.59 -5.58
C THR A 119 -15.84 3.23 -6.83
N LYS A 120 -15.06 3.99 -7.57
CA LYS A 120 -15.52 4.62 -8.82
C LYS A 120 -15.87 3.63 -9.92
#